data_98852d17f9cfba04d1fe000d0e53bbfe
#
_entry.id   98852d17f9cfba04d1fe000d0e53bbfe
#
_cell.length_a   1.000
_cell.length_b   1.000
_cell.length_c   1.000
_cell.angle_alpha   90.00
_cell.angle_beta   90.00
_cell.angle_gamma   90.00
#
_symmetry.space_group_name_H-M   'P 1'
#
loop_
_entity.id
_entity.type
_entity.pdbx_description
1 polymer ?
#
loop_
_entity_poly.entity_id
_entity_poly.type
_entity_poly.pdbx_seq_one_letter_code
_entity_poly.pdbx_strand_id
1 'polypeptide(L)' 'MVTFTCERCGEETKALEKCMGCGRKICRNCIKSQKKLHKLERVAICKDCWGKMEKRAQFKAAR' A
#
# COMPACT_ATOMS: atom_id res chain seq x y z
N MET A 1 -0.44 8.12 22.39
CA MET A 1 0.02 7.94 21.00
C MET A 1 -1.14 7.46 20.14
N VAL A 2 -1.23 8.00 18.94
CA VAL A 2 -2.28 7.59 18.00
C VAL A 2 -1.79 6.43 17.16
N THR A 3 -2.58 5.36 17.13
CA THR A 3 -2.32 4.23 16.27
C THR A 3 -3.43 4.08 15.24
N PHE A 4 -3.13 3.43 14.15
CA PHE A 4 -4.08 3.20 13.06
C PHE A 4 -4.27 1.71 12.88
N THR A 5 -5.46 1.32 12.48
CA THR A 5 -5.78 -0.07 12.24
C THR A 5 -5.70 -0.38 10.75
N CYS A 6 -4.93 -1.40 10.39
CA CYS A 6 -4.82 -1.85 9.02
C CYS A 6 -6.19 -2.33 8.52
N GLU A 7 -6.59 -1.87 7.35
CA GLU A 7 -7.88 -2.25 6.79
C GLU A 7 -7.86 -3.64 6.17
N ARG A 8 -6.70 -4.27 6.10
CA ARG A 8 -6.56 -5.59 5.51
C ARG A 8 -6.41 -6.69 6.58
N CYS A 9 -5.46 -6.55 7.46
CA CYS A 9 -5.20 -7.57 8.49
C CYS A 9 -5.75 -7.20 9.86
N GLY A 10 -6.10 -5.94 10.08
CA GLY A 10 -6.65 -5.49 11.35
C GLY A 10 -5.61 -5.20 12.42
N GLU A 11 -4.34 -5.26 12.11
CA GLU A 11 -3.30 -4.95 13.09
C GLU A 11 -3.17 -3.44 13.30
N GLU A 12 -2.86 -3.08 14.54
CA GLU A 12 -2.61 -1.69 14.87
C GLU A 12 -1.15 -1.34 14.58
N THR A 13 -0.95 -0.18 13.99
CA THR A 13 0.38 0.30 13.64
C THR A 13 0.43 1.81 13.77
N LYS A 14 1.64 2.33 13.91
CA LYS A 14 1.83 3.78 14.03
C LYS A 14 1.66 4.51 12.71
N ALA A 15 1.81 3.82 11.60
CA ALA A 15 1.67 4.42 10.28
C ALA A 15 1.11 3.41 9.29
N LEU A 16 0.26 3.91 8.40
CA LEU A 16 -0.31 3.10 7.34
C LEU A 16 0.08 3.68 5.99
N GLU A 17 0.19 2.81 5.01
CA GLU A 17 0.43 3.21 3.62
C GLU A 17 -0.84 2.96 2.81
N LYS A 18 -1.15 3.87 1.92
CA LYS A 18 -2.31 3.74 1.05
C LYS A 18 -1.96 2.88 -0.15
N CYS A 19 -2.74 1.83 -0.35
CA CYS A 19 -2.58 0.98 -1.52
C CYS A 19 -3.10 1.73 -2.76
N MET A 20 -2.28 1.82 -3.80
CA MET A 20 -2.68 2.52 -5.01
C MET A 20 -3.74 1.77 -5.81
N GLY A 21 -3.88 0.48 -5.56
CA GLY A 21 -4.86 -0.34 -6.29
C GLY A 21 -6.26 -0.26 -5.72
N CYS A 22 -6.41 -0.54 -4.44
CA CYS A 22 -7.70 -0.56 -3.78
C CYS A 22 -7.98 0.68 -2.94
N GLY A 23 -6.99 1.50 -2.69
CA GLY A 23 -7.15 2.71 -1.90
C GLY A 23 -7.26 2.49 -0.40
N ARG A 24 -7.06 1.27 0.06
CA ARG A 24 -7.14 0.98 1.48
C ARG A 24 -5.84 1.34 2.18
N LYS A 25 -5.96 1.75 3.43
CA LYS A 25 -4.80 1.99 4.25
C LYS A 25 -4.38 0.68 4.89
N ILE A 26 -3.17 0.27 4.62
CA ILE A 26 -2.65 -1.02 5.05
C ILE A 26 -1.34 -0.85 5.82
N CYS A 27 -1.05 -1.81 6.68
CA CYS A 27 0.19 -1.80 7.43
C CYS A 27 1.35 -2.30 6.56
N ARG A 28 2.56 -2.09 7.06
CA ARG A 28 3.76 -2.50 6.35
C ARG A 28 3.76 -3.98 5.97
N ASN A 29 3.22 -4.82 6.84
CA ASN A 29 3.18 -6.28 6.58
C ASN A 29 2.25 -6.67 5.44
N CYS A 30 1.27 -5.82 5.13
CA CYS A 30 0.34 -6.08 4.04
C CYS A 30 0.82 -5.52 2.70
N ILE A 31 1.89 -4.73 2.73
CA ILE A 31 2.46 -4.17 1.51
C ILE A 31 3.29 -5.25 0.81
N LYS A 32 2.96 -5.53 -0.45
CA LYS A 32 3.75 -6.44 -1.27
C LYS A 32 4.97 -5.73 -1.84
N SER A 33 4.76 -4.52 -2.35
CA SER A 33 5.81 -3.75 -2.97
C SER A 33 5.58 -2.26 -2.75
N GLN A 34 6.65 -1.51 -2.75
CA GLN A 34 6.60 -0.07 -2.53
C GLN A 34 7.56 0.61 -3.48
N LYS A 35 7.16 1.77 -3.99
CA LYS A 35 7.94 2.50 -4.96
C LYS A 35 7.96 3.97 -4.60
N LYS A 36 9.15 4.56 -4.61
CA LYS A 36 9.31 5.98 -4.34
C LYS A 36 9.30 6.74 -5.66
N LEU A 37 8.32 7.61 -5.84
CA LEU A 37 8.19 8.41 -7.05
C LEU A 37 8.91 9.74 -6.93
N HIS A 38 8.85 10.33 -5.74
CA HIS A 38 9.37 11.66 -5.49
C HIS A 38 9.79 11.76 -4.04
N LYS A 39 10.44 12.87 -3.66
CA LYS A 39 10.87 13.07 -2.27
C LYS A 39 9.73 12.92 -1.27
N LEU A 40 8.55 13.41 -1.64
CA LEU A 40 7.38 13.38 -0.76
C LEU A 40 6.29 12.42 -1.25
N GLU A 41 6.50 11.81 -2.41
CA GLU A 41 5.50 10.92 -2.99
C GLU A 41 6.03 9.51 -3.12
N ARG A 42 5.21 8.58 -2.72
CA ARG A 42 5.50 7.17 -2.85
C ARG A 42 4.20 6.40 -3.01
N VAL A 43 4.29 5.28 -3.69
CA VAL A 43 3.14 4.41 -3.90
C VAL A 43 3.45 3.03 -3.32
N ALA A 44 2.42 2.37 -2.86
CA ALA A 44 2.54 1.03 -2.34
C ALA A 44 1.39 0.20 -2.89
N ILE A 45 1.61 -1.09 -2.99
CA ILE A 45 0.59 -2.02 -3.47
C ILE A 45 0.46 -3.14 -2.46
N CYS A 46 -0.77 -3.48 -2.10
CA CYS A 46 -1.02 -4.55 -1.16
C CYS A 46 -0.86 -5.90 -1.85
N LYS A 47 -0.75 -6.95 -1.02
CA LYS A 47 -0.59 -8.31 -1.55
C LYS A 47 -1.79 -8.74 -2.40
N ASP A 48 -2.98 -8.26 -2.05
CA ASP A 48 -4.19 -8.59 -2.81
C ASP A 48 -4.18 -7.96 -4.19
N CYS A 49 -3.80 -6.68 -4.27
CA CYS A 49 -3.71 -5.98 -5.55
C CYS A 49 -2.56 -6.50 -6.40
N TRP A 50 -1.48 -6.95 -5.78
CA TRP A 50 -0.35 -7.53 -6.51
C TRP A 50 -0.77 -8.76 -7.28
N GLY A 51 -1.72 -9.53 -6.74
CA GLY A 51 -2.24 -10.70 -7.42
C GLY A 51 -3.12 -10.38 -8.62
N LYS A 52 -3.56 -9.12 -8.76
CA LYS A 52 -4.37 -8.70 -9.90
C LYS A 52 -3.48 -8.05 -10.94
N MET A 53 -3.49 -8.58 -12.15
CA MET A 53 -2.62 -8.08 -13.22
C MET A 53 -2.82 -6.60 -13.52
N GLU A 54 -4.06 -6.16 -13.55
CA GLU A 54 -4.38 -4.76 -13.81
C GLU A 54 -3.76 -3.82 -12.78
N LYS A 55 -3.92 -4.16 -11.50
CA LYS A 55 -3.39 -3.34 -10.42
C LYS A 55 -1.87 -3.36 -10.39
N ARG A 56 -1.29 -4.53 -10.63
CA ARG A 56 0.15 -4.67 -10.70
C ARG A 56 0.74 -3.87 -11.85
N ALA A 57 0.08 -3.89 -13.00
CA ALA A 57 0.51 -3.11 -14.15
C ALA A 57 0.48 -1.62 -13.87
N GLN A 58 -0.58 -1.15 -13.20
CA GLN A 58 -0.68 0.26 -12.80
C GLN A 58 0.44 0.66 -11.86
N PHE A 59 0.77 -0.22 -10.92
CA PHE A 59 1.86 0.04 -9.99
C PHE A 59 3.20 0.14 -10.71
N LYS A 60 3.46 -0.77 -11.64
CA LYS A 60 4.71 -0.76 -12.41
C LYS A 60 4.81 0.46 -13.32
N ALA A 61 3.67 0.94 -13.82
CA ALA A 61 3.63 2.13 -14.68
C ALA A 61 3.67 3.43 -13.90
N ALA A 62 3.46 3.39 -12.59
CA ALA A 62 3.47 4.59 -11.76
C ALA A 62 4.85 5.23 -11.73
N ARG A 63 4.88 6.56 -11.83
CA ARG A 63 6.10 7.34 -11.81
C ARG A 63 5.98 8.52 -10.87
#